data_7b3b3545e604b80e25380b070eaa01f5
#
_entry.id   7b3b3545e604b80e25380b070eaa01f5
#
_cell.length_a   1.000
_cell.length_b   1.000
_cell.length_c   1.000
_cell.angle_alpha   90.00
_cell.angle_beta   90.00
_cell.angle_gamma   90.00
#
_symmetry.space_group_name_H-M   'P 1'
#
loop_
_entity.id
_entity.type
_entity.pdbx_description
1 polymer ?
#
loop_
_entity_poly.entity_id
_entity_poly.type
_entity_poly.pdbx_seq_one_letter_code
_entity_poly.pdbx_strand_id
1 'polypeptide(L)'
;MNTPTLLVTKRDGRQEPIDLEKIHRVITWAAQDLNVSVSQVELKARIQFYDGIRTADIHSTLIKAAADLISLEFPDYQYLAARLAIFHLRKIAFGQYEPPHLFNHVTRLTEQGKYDAHLLRDYTADEFEQLNQALVHERDLCFAYAAVKQLEGKYLVQDRVTKKVFESPQFLYMLVAMCLFAHYPAATRLSYVLRFYHAVSTFKISLPTPIMSGVRTPSRQFSSCVLIECGDSLDSINATASAIVKYVSQRAGIGINAGRIRAIGSPIRNGEAQHTGCIPFYKHFQTAVKCCSQGGVRGGAATVFYPLWHLEVESLLVLKNNRGVEENRVRHMDYGVQLNKTMYQRLIQNQDITLFSPHDVPDLYEAFFADQARFEQLYAQYEADPSIRKKAIPALELFGLMMQERANTGRIYIQNVDHCNTHSPFN
;
A
#
# COMPACT_ATOMS: atom_id res chain seq x y z
N MET A 1 32.82 -47.07 -3.88
CA MET A 1 31.77 -46.50 -4.77
C MET A 1 31.96 -44.98 -4.74
N ASN A 2 32.42 -44.35 -5.82
CA ASN A 2 32.53 -42.91 -5.90
C ASN A 2 31.12 -42.33 -5.90
N THR A 3 30.74 -41.69 -4.82
CA THR A 3 29.50 -40.89 -4.79
C THR A 3 29.62 -39.84 -5.88
N PRO A 4 28.68 -39.72 -6.81
CA PRO A 4 28.75 -38.70 -7.85
C PRO A 4 28.78 -37.31 -7.21
N THR A 5 29.86 -36.58 -7.45
CA THR A 5 30.02 -35.22 -6.95
C THR A 5 29.06 -34.33 -7.74
N LEU A 6 28.07 -33.74 -7.07
CA LEU A 6 27.13 -32.80 -7.69
C LEU A 6 27.91 -31.60 -8.28
N LEU A 7 27.54 -31.20 -9.49
CA LEU A 7 28.07 -30.00 -10.13
C LEU A 7 27.14 -28.81 -9.86
N VAL A 8 27.69 -27.62 -9.78
CA VAL A 8 26.94 -26.36 -9.71
C VAL A 8 27.25 -25.49 -10.92
N THR A 9 26.23 -24.83 -11.44
CA THR A 9 26.37 -23.85 -12.51
C THR A 9 26.54 -22.45 -11.91
N LYS A 10 27.66 -21.82 -12.23
CA LYS A 10 27.96 -20.43 -11.81
C LYS A 10 27.17 -19.42 -12.63
N ARG A 11 27.16 -18.15 -12.20
CA ARG A 11 26.47 -17.06 -12.89
C ARG A 11 27.04 -16.75 -14.29
N ASP A 12 28.31 -17.08 -14.51
CA ASP A 12 29.00 -16.97 -15.81
C ASP A 12 28.84 -18.21 -16.70
N GLY A 13 28.05 -19.20 -16.28
CA GLY A 13 27.77 -20.45 -17.01
C GLY A 13 28.77 -21.56 -16.79
N ARG A 14 29.90 -21.33 -16.10
CA ARG A 14 30.87 -22.40 -15.77
C ARG A 14 30.26 -23.39 -14.79
N GLN A 15 30.71 -24.65 -14.89
CA GLN A 15 30.36 -25.69 -13.93
C GLN A 15 31.57 -26.03 -13.06
N GLU A 16 31.34 -26.25 -11.78
CA GLU A 16 32.32 -26.71 -10.81
C GLU A 16 31.69 -27.66 -9.78
N PRO A 17 32.45 -28.51 -9.10
CA PRO A 17 31.93 -29.32 -8.00
C PRO A 17 31.29 -28.43 -6.92
N ILE A 18 30.18 -28.94 -6.32
CA ILE A 18 29.54 -28.25 -5.19
C ILE A 18 30.51 -28.21 -4.01
N ASP A 19 30.68 -27.01 -3.46
CA ASP A 19 31.50 -26.78 -2.27
C ASP A 19 30.60 -26.54 -1.08
N LEU A 20 30.39 -27.57 -0.27
CA LEU A 20 29.51 -27.49 0.91
C LEU A 20 30.10 -26.59 2.00
N GLU A 21 31.44 -26.44 2.06
CA GLU A 21 32.08 -25.55 3.01
C GLU A 21 31.76 -24.07 2.73
N LYS A 22 31.63 -23.70 1.45
CA LYS A 22 31.16 -22.35 1.10
C LYS A 22 29.74 -22.11 1.55
N ILE A 23 28.89 -23.12 1.45
CA ILE A 23 27.49 -23.04 1.90
C ILE A 23 27.46 -22.90 3.42
N HIS A 24 28.17 -23.74 4.12
CA HIS A 24 28.31 -23.71 5.57
C HIS A 24 28.76 -22.34 6.07
N ARG A 25 29.85 -21.79 5.47
CA ARG A 25 30.34 -20.46 5.86
C ARG A 25 29.32 -19.34 5.69
N VAL A 26 28.52 -19.34 4.62
CA VAL A 26 27.51 -18.32 4.39
C VAL A 26 26.39 -18.44 5.43
N ILE A 27 25.96 -19.65 5.77
CA ILE A 27 24.88 -19.83 6.77
C ILE A 27 25.43 -19.46 8.16
N THR A 28 26.65 -19.88 8.51
CA THR A 28 27.30 -19.56 9.79
C THR A 28 27.47 -18.03 9.96
N TRP A 29 27.92 -17.33 8.90
CA TRP A 29 27.99 -15.87 8.91
C TRP A 29 26.61 -15.25 9.15
N ALA A 30 25.58 -15.72 8.48
CA ALA A 30 24.23 -15.19 8.63
C ALA A 30 23.61 -15.53 10.01
N ALA A 31 24.07 -16.57 10.68
CA ALA A 31 23.61 -17.03 11.99
C ALA A 31 24.29 -16.33 13.17
N GLN A 32 25.29 -15.47 12.94
CA GLN A 32 26.01 -14.78 14.02
C GLN A 32 25.04 -14.04 14.95
N ASP A 33 25.23 -14.24 16.26
CA ASP A 33 24.43 -13.62 17.33
C ASP A 33 22.91 -13.96 17.29
N LEU A 34 22.52 -15.06 16.61
CA LEU A 34 21.17 -15.56 16.56
C LEU A 34 21.04 -16.93 17.25
N ASN A 35 19.91 -17.17 17.89
CA ASN A 35 19.60 -18.48 18.48
C ASN A 35 19.00 -19.43 17.43
N VAL A 36 19.82 -19.94 16.53
CA VAL A 36 19.43 -20.79 15.40
C VAL A 36 20.42 -21.96 15.19
N SER A 37 19.96 -23.03 14.58
CA SER A 37 20.80 -24.16 14.20
C SER A 37 21.17 -24.10 12.72
N VAL A 38 22.45 -23.90 12.43
CA VAL A 38 23.03 -23.96 11.08
C VAL A 38 22.76 -25.31 10.42
N SER A 39 23.00 -26.41 11.17
CA SER A 39 22.80 -27.78 10.66
C SER A 39 21.39 -28.10 10.25
N GLN A 40 20.36 -27.52 10.92
CA GLN A 40 18.97 -27.73 10.53
C GLN A 40 18.68 -27.09 9.17
N VAL A 41 19.21 -25.89 8.92
CA VAL A 41 19.08 -25.22 7.61
C VAL A 41 19.78 -26.00 6.52
N GLU A 42 20.99 -26.47 6.77
CA GLU A 42 21.78 -27.29 5.83
C GLU A 42 21.06 -28.59 5.46
N LEU A 43 20.57 -29.31 6.46
CA LEU A 43 19.84 -30.56 6.26
C LEU A 43 18.58 -30.32 5.41
N LYS A 44 17.80 -29.30 5.76
CA LYS A 44 16.57 -28.95 5.06
C LYS A 44 16.83 -28.47 3.61
N ALA A 45 17.91 -27.75 3.38
CA ALA A 45 18.31 -27.28 2.06
C ALA A 45 18.92 -28.39 1.20
N ARG A 46 19.77 -29.25 1.78
CA ARG A 46 20.50 -30.30 1.06
C ARG A 46 19.60 -31.26 0.29
N ILE A 47 18.44 -31.59 0.83
CA ILE A 47 17.44 -32.47 0.19
C ILE A 47 16.95 -31.93 -1.15
N GLN A 48 17.11 -30.62 -1.41
CA GLN A 48 16.62 -29.95 -2.61
C GLN A 48 17.73 -29.72 -3.66
N PHE A 49 18.98 -30.14 -3.40
CA PHE A 49 20.06 -29.95 -4.36
C PHE A 49 20.08 -31.07 -5.39
N TYR A 50 20.32 -30.71 -6.65
CA TYR A 50 20.41 -31.61 -7.79
C TYR A 50 21.63 -31.28 -8.65
N ASP A 51 22.03 -32.19 -9.52
CA ASP A 51 23.18 -31.99 -10.40
C ASP A 51 22.91 -30.86 -11.41
N GLY A 52 23.90 -29.98 -11.59
CA GLY A 52 23.77 -28.78 -12.44
C GLY A 52 23.02 -27.61 -11.82
N ILE A 53 22.62 -27.67 -10.53
CA ILE A 53 21.93 -26.58 -9.84
C ILE A 53 22.67 -25.25 -9.97
N ARG A 54 21.95 -24.17 -10.27
CA ARG A 54 22.57 -22.85 -10.35
C ARG A 54 22.86 -22.29 -8.93
N THR A 55 23.98 -21.58 -8.78
CA THR A 55 24.33 -20.96 -7.49
C THR A 55 23.26 -19.98 -6.98
N ALA A 56 22.49 -19.36 -7.89
CA ALA A 56 21.35 -18.53 -7.51
C ALA A 56 20.21 -19.34 -6.87
N ASP A 57 19.95 -20.55 -7.39
CA ASP A 57 18.90 -21.43 -6.87
C ASP A 57 19.32 -22.05 -5.54
N ILE A 58 20.63 -22.31 -5.32
CA ILE A 58 21.17 -22.69 -3.99
C ILE A 58 20.82 -21.60 -2.96
N HIS A 59 21.10 -20.32 -3.26
CA HIS A 59 20.77 -19.23 -2.34
C HIS A 59 19.27 -19.15 -2.06
N SER A 60 18.43 -19.27 -3.09
CA SER A 60 16.97 -19.28 -2.94
C SER A 60 16.50 -20.44 -2.07
N THR A 61 17.13 -21.61 -2.22
CA THR A 61 16.85 -22.81 -1.39
C THR A 61 17.23 -22.59 0.06
N LEU A 62 18.39 -21.98 0.34
CA LEU A 62 18.83 -21.66 1.70
C LEU A 62 17.90 -20.67 2.39
N ILE A 63 17.49 -19.61 1.66
CA ILE A 63 16.55 -18.62 2.15
C ILE A 63 15.22 -19.28 2.51
N LYS A 64 14.69 -20.14 1.63
CA LYS A 64 13.46 -20.86 1.87
C LYS A 64 13.58 -21.82 3.04
N ALA A 65 14.67 -22.59 3.13
CA ALA A 65 14.90 -23.52 4.23
C ALA A 65 14.93 -22.80 5.59
N ALA A 66 15.59 -21.64 5.66
CA ALA A 66 15.59 -20.80 6.87
C ALA A 66 14.20 -20.22 7.18
N ALA A 67 13.49 -19.72 6.17
CA ALA A 67 12.14 -19.14 6.34
C ALA A 67 11.13 -20.19 6.81
N ASP A 68 11.23 -21.43 6.34
CA ASP A 68 10.34 -22.54 6.74
C ASP A 68 10.61 -23.05 8.18
N LEU A 69 11.67 -22.58 8.84
CA LEU A 69 11.98 -22.87 10.24
C LEU A 69 11.50 -21.78 11.20
N ILE A 70 10.94 -20.68 10.69
CA ILE A 70 10.40 -19.60 11.52
C ILE A 70 9.20 -20.14 12.30
N SER A 71 9.25 -20.04 13.63
CA SER A 71 8.17 -20.43 14.52
C SER A 71 8.11 -19.50 15.74
N LEU A 72 7.10 -19.65 16.57
CA LEU A 72 7.03 -18.92 17.85
C LEU A 72 8.14 -19.33 18.83
N GLU A 73 8.59 -20.58 18.76
CA GLU A 73 9.67 -21.10 19.59
C GLU A 73 11.04 -20.65 19.11
N PHE A 74 11.21 -20.49 17.79
CA PHE A 74 12.47 -20.11 17.15
C PHE A 74 12.29 -18.91 16.21
N PRO A 75 11.97 -17.74 16.73
CA PRO A 75 11.69 -16.53 15.92
C PRO A 75 12.93 -16.00 15.18
N ASP A 76 14.13 -16.30 15.68
CA ASP A 76 15.40 -15.77 15.12
C ASP A 76 15.68 -16.26 13.70
N TYR A 77 15.06 -17.37 13.26
CA TYR A 77 15.15 -17.79 11.86
C TYR A 77 14.65 -16.73 10.87
N GLN A 78 13.80 -15.80 11.29
CA GLN A 78 13.39 -14.68 10.45
C GLN A 78 14.57 -13.74 10.10
N TYR A 79 15.50 -13.54 11.04
CA TYR A 79 16.70 -12.73 10.82
C TYR A 79 17.74 -13.51 10.01
N LEU A 80 17.89 -14.79 10.26
CA LEU A 80 18.74 -15.66 9.44
C LEU A 80 18.29 -15.65 7.98
N ALA A 81 16.99 -15.89 7.72
CA ALA A 81 16.44 -15.84 6.38
C ALA A 81 16.60 -14.46 5.72
N ALA A 82 16.44 -13.38 6.49
CA ALA A 82 16.66 -12.01 6.03
C ALA A 82 18.11 -11.75 5.61
N ARG A 83 19.10 -12.15 6.44
CA ARG A 83 20.51 -11.96 6.14
C ARG A 83 20.95 -12.75 4.91
N LEU A 84 20.46 -13.98 4.75
CA LEU A 84 20.67 -14.78 3.54
C LEU A 84 20.02 -14.10 2.31
N ALA A 85 18.83 -13.53 2.46
CA ALA A 85 18.15 -12.80 1.41
C ALA A 85 18.90 -11.52 1.01
N ILE A 86 19.42 -10.74 1.95
CA ILE A 86 20.27 -9.55 1.69
C ILE A 86 21.56 -9.96 0.98
N PHE A 87 22.21 -11.05 1.42
CA PHE A 87 23.39 -11.56 0.74
C PHE A 87 23.11 -11.87 -0.73
N HIS A 88 22.01 -12.57 -1.00
CA HIS A 88 21.58 -12.90 -2.36
C HIS A 88 21.22 -11.65 -3.17
N LEU A 89 20.45 -10.72 -2.58
CA LEU A 89 20.04 -9.47 -3.18
C LEU A 89 21.23 -8.62 -3.63
N ARG A 90 22.24 -8.44 -2.76
CA ARG A 90 23.46 -7.68 -3.11
C ARG A 90 24.20 -8.33 -4.27
N LYS A 91 24.30 -9.65 -4.31
CA LYS A 91 24.90 -10.37 -5.44
C LYS A 91 24.12 -10.22 -6.76
N ILE A 92 22.78 -10.07 -6.69
CA ILE A 92 21.97 -9.77 -7.88
C ILE A 92 22.19 -8.33 -8.32
N ALA A 93 22.13 -7.38 -7.36
CA ALA A 93 22.20 -5.96 -7.65
C ALA A 93 23.58 -5.50 -8.14
N PHE A 94 24.65 -6.03 -7.52
CA PHE A 94 26.01 -5.53 -7.68
C PHE A 94 26.97 -6.54 -8.35
N GLY A 95 26.58 -7.81 -8.49
CA GLY A 95 27.47 -8.89 -8.93
C GLY A 95 28.38 -9.43 -7.79
N GLN A 96 28.46 -8.73 -6.68
CA GLN A 96 29.29 -9.02 -5.50
C GLN A 96 28.52 -8.75 -4.20
N TYR A 97 29.06 -9.15 -3.05
CA TYR A 97 28.44 -8.90 -1.75
C TYR A 97 28.61 -7.44 -1.30
N GLU A 98 29.83 -6.92 -1.43
CA GLU A 98 30.13 -5.55 -1.05
C GLU A 98 29.48 -4.56 -2.01
N PRO A 99 28.72 -3.58 -1.52
CA PRO A 99 28.15 -2.54 -2.36
C PRO A 99 29.25 -1.71 -3.05
N PRO A 100 29.03 -1.29 -4.31
CA PRO A 100 29.97 -0.40 -4.98
C PRO A 100 29.91 1.01 -4.38
N HIS A 101 30.90 1.86 -4.73
CA HIS A 101 30.88 3.27 -4.38
C HIS A 101 29.61 3.95 -4.90
N LEU A 102 28.96 4.78 -4.06
CA LEU A 102 27.64 5.38 -4.33
C LEU A 102 27.63 6.16 -5.64
N PHE A 103 28.64 7.03 -5.89
CA PHE A 103 28.73 7.82 -7.13
C PHE A 103 28.75 6.95 -8.38
N ASN A 104 29.61 5.94 -8.41
CA ASN A 104 29.75 5.02 -9.55
C ASN A 104 28.44 4.25 -9.81
N HIS A 105 27.76 3.85 -8.74
CA HIS A 105 26.50 3.15 -8.83
C HIS A 105 25.39 4.05 -9.39
N VAL A 106 25.29 5.28 -8.90
CA VAL A 106 24.28 6.25 -9.35
C VAL A 106 24.54 6.62 -10.81
N THR A 107 25.78 6.89 -11.20
CA THR A 107 26.15 7.19 -12.59
C THR A 107 25.70 6.10 -13.54
N ARG A 108 26.11 4.86 -13.26
CA ARG A 108 25.73 3.69 -14.09
C ARG A 108 24.21 3.52 -14.23
N LEU A 109 23.46 3.67 -13.15
CA LEU A 109 22.00 3.47 -13.20
C LEU A 109 21.25 4.66 -13.80
N THR A 110 21.80 5.85 -13.72
CA THR A 110 21.30 7.03 -14.43
C THR A 110 21.47 6.87 -15.95
N GLU A 111 22.63 6.41 -16.42
CA GLU A 111 22.87 6.08 -17.82
C GLU A 111 21.92 5.02 -18.36
N GLN A 112 21.50 4.07 -17.51
CA GLN A 112 20.50 3.04 -17.84
C GLN A 112 19.04 3.51 -17.71
N GLY A 113 18.80 4.79 -17.37
CA GLY A 113 17.47 5.36 -17.18
C GLY A 113 16.71 4.78 -15.99
N LYS A 114 17.40 4.15 -15.03
CA LYS A 114 16.80 3.59 -13.80
C LYS A 114 16.70 4.65 -12.70
N TYR A 115 17.69 5.51 -12.58
CA TYR A 115 17.68 6.69 -11.70
C TYR A 115 17.47 7.97 -12.49
N ASP A 116 16.98 8.99 -11.82
CA ASP A 116 16.81 10.31 -12.39
C ASP A 116 18.13 11.06 -12.43
N ALA A 117 18.39 11.75 -13.55
CA ALA A 117 19.63 12.49 -13.77
C ALA A 117 19.83 13.66 -12.80
N HIS A 118 18.75 14.16 -12.14
CA HIS A 118 18.88 15.24 -11.16
C HIS A 118 19.81 14.87 -9.98
N LEU A 119 19.94 13.59 -9.63
CA LEU A 119 20.86 13.15 -8.57
C LEU A 119 22.31 13.55 -8.87
N LEU A 120 22.76 13.38 -10.12
CA LEU A 120 24.12 13.76 -10.54
C LEU A 120 24.26 15.26 -10.80
N ARG A 121 23.19 15.95 -11.15
CA ARG A 121 23.19 17.40 -11.38
C ARG A 121 23.21 18.20 -10.10
N ASP A 122 22.46 17.74 -9.09
CA ASP A 122 22.17 18.50 -7.88
C ASP A 122 23.25 18.33 -6.80
N TYR A 123 24.08 17.29 -6.89
CA TYR A 123 25.15 16.98 -5.93
C TYR A 123 26.52 16.90 -6.59
N THR A 124 27.54 17.44 -5.90
CA THR A 124 28.94 17.40 -6.34
C THR A 124 29.59 16.04 -6.04
N ALA A 125 30.75 15.76 -6.66
CA ALA A 125 31.50 14.55 -6.39
C ALA A 125 31.97 14.47 -4.92
N ASP A 126 32.37 15.59 -4.32
CA ASP A 126 32.77 15.65 -2.91
C ASP A 126 31.61 15.35 -1.95
N GLU A 127 30.40 15.81 -2.29
CA GLU A 127 29.20 15.48 -1.52
C GLU A 127 28.86 13.97 -1.64
N PHE A 128 29.01 13.40 -2.81
CA PHE A 128 28.85 11.95 -3.00
C PHE A 128 29.86 11.15 -2.17
N GLU A 129 31.12 11.61 -2.07
CA GLU A 129 32.13 10.97 -1.23
C GLU A 129 31.73 10.99 0.26
N GLN A 130 31.30 12.15 0.77
CA GLN A 130 30.83 12.29 2.15
C GLN A 130 29.61 11.41 2.43
N LEU A 131 28.66 11.34 1.49
CA LEU A 131 27.46 10.50 1.61
C LEU A 131 27.80 9.02 1.53
N ASN A 132 28.76 8.63 0.68
CA ASN A 132 29.24 7.26 0.59
C ASN A 132 29.90 6.78 1.90
N GLN A 133 30.72 7.64 2.52
CA GLN A 133 31.35 7.34 3.81
C GLN A 133 30.36 7.24 4.97
N ALA A 134 29.22 7.94 4.88
CA ALA A 134 28.18 7.91 5.90
C ALA A 134 27.22 6.72 5.78
N LEU A 135 27.28 5.94 4.70
CA LEU A 135 26.47 4.76 4.51
C LEU A 135 26.86 3.64 5.50
N VAL A 136 25.87 3.10 6.21
CA VAL A 136 26.04 1.99 7.15
C VAL A 136 25.32 0.77 6.59
N HIS A 137 26.02 0.02 5.74
CA HIS A 137 25.47 -1.13 5.02
C HIS A 137 25.08 -2.30 5.92
N GLU A 138 25.65 -2.39 7.12
CA GLU A 138 25.35 -3.39 8.14
C GLU A 138 23.90 -3.28 8.66
N ARG A 139 23.26 -2.11 8.55
CA ARG A 139 21.86 -1.93 8.89
C ARG A 139 20.91 -2.79 8.04
N ASP A 140 21.35 -3.21 6.85
CA ASP A 140 20.59 -4.18 6.05
C ASP A 140 20.41 -5.54 6.76
N LEU A 141 21.28 -5.88 7.70
CA LEU A 141 21.27 -7.16 8.43
C LEU A 141 20.31 -7.15 9.64
N CYS A 142 19.70 -6.00 9.93
CA CYS A 142 18.73 -5.84 11.02
C CYS A 142 17.27 -6.08 10.59
N PHE A 143 17.01 -6.32 9.30
CA PHE A 143 15.66 -6.58 8.80
C PHE A 143 15.17 -7.97 9.19
N ALA A 144 13.85 -8.08 9.43
CA ALA A 144 13.16 -9.35 9.38
C ALA A 144 12.90 -9.80 7.93
N TYR A 145 12.74 -11.09 7.70
CA TYR A 145 12.58 -11.68 6.37
C TYR A 145 11.42 -11.05 5.58
N ALA A 146 10.26 -10.85 6.23
CA ALA A 146 9.11 -10.23 5.60
C ALA A 146 9.41 -8.81 5.09
N ALA A 147 10.21 -8.03 5.84
CA ALA A 147 10.61 -6.68 5.45
C ALA A 147 11.53 -6.70 4.22
N VAL A 148 12.52 -7.61 4.16
CA VAL A 148 13.37 -7.77 2.97
C VAL A 148 12.56 -8.15 1.75
N LYS A 149 11.62 -9.10 1.88
CA LYS A 149 10.74 -9.51 0.77
C LYS A 149 9.81 -8.37 0.32
N GLN A 150 9.37 -7.53 1.23
CA GLN A 150 8.58 -6.35 0.89
C GLN A 150 9.40 -5.28 0.17
N LEU A 151 10.63 -5.02 0.61
CA LEU A 151 11.57 -4.10 -0.06
C LEU A 151 11.87 -4.59 -1.48
N GLU A 152 12.26 -5.85 -1.63
CA GLU A 152 12.55 -6.48 -2.90
C GLU A 152 11.33 -6.44 -3.85
N GLY A 153 10.16 -6.80 -3.36
CA GLY A 153 8.95 -6.90 -4.16
C GLY A 153 8.35 -5.56 -4.60
N LYS A 154 8.53 -4.48 -3.80
CA LYS A 154 7.77 -3.23 -3.98
C LYS A 154 8.59 -1.97 -4.14
N TYR A 155 9.72 -1.84 -3.43
CA TYR A 155 10.36 -0.55 -3.21
C TYR A 155 11.72 -0.39 -3.89
N LEU A 156 12.52 -1.44 -3.94
CA LEU A 156 13.81 -1.40 -4.63
C LEU A 156 13.62 -1.21 -6.14
N VAL A 157 14.48 -0.40 -6.73
CA VAL A 157 14.49 -0.23 -8.19
C VAL A 157 14.87 -1.54 -8.85
N GLN A 158 14.03 -2.00 -9.76
CA GLN A 158 14.16 -3.29 -10.41
C GLN A 158 13.64 -3.26 -11.86
N ASP A 159 14.10 -4.19 -12.66
CA ASP A 159 13.48 -4.53 -13.92
C ASP A 159 12.18 -5.29 -13.66
N ARG A 160 11.06 -4.80 -14.17
CA ARG A 160 9.73 -5.35 -13.86
C ARG A 160 9.45 -6.68 -14.59
N VAL A 161 10.14 -6.95 -15.68
CA VAL A 161 10.00 -8.19 -16.45
C VAL A 161 10.88 -9.29 -15.85
N THR A 162 12.19 -9.02 -15.73
CA THR A 162 13.18 -9.99 -15.24
C THR A 162 13.22 -10.11 -13.73
N LYS A 163 12.60 -9.17 -13.00
CA LYS A 163 12.65 -9.04 -11.52
C LYS A 163 14.06 -8.79 -10.97
N LYS A 164 15.01 -8.42 -11.83
CA LYS A 164 16.37 -8.08 -11.39
C LYS A 164 16.34 -6.78 -10.60
N VAL A 165 16.80 -6.85 -9.34
CA VAL A 165 16.98 -5.70 -8.46
C VAL A 165 18.29 -5.02 -8.75
N PHE A 166 18.37 -3.69 -8.64
CA PHE A 166 19.56 -2.89 -8.96
C PHE A 166 20.19 -2.19 -7.76
N GLU A 167 19.61 -2.22 -6.57
CA GLU A 167 20.09 -1.49 -5.40
C GLU A 167 19.86 -2.28 -4.11
N SER A 168 20.52 -1.86 -3.02
CA SER A 168 20.29 -2.35 -1.65
C SER A 168 19.39 -1.38 -0.87
N PRO A 169 18.84 -1.81 0.29
CA PRO A 169 18.03 -0.93 1.13
C PRO A 169 18.75 0.34 1.60
N GLN A 170 20.04 0.27 1.92
CA GLN A 170 20.77 1.47 2.35
C GLN A 170 20.94 2.47 1.21
N PHE A 171 21.16 2.01 -0.02
CA PHE A 171 21.16 2.91 -1.18
C PHE A 171 19.78 3.53 -1.42
N LEU A 172 18.71 2.75 -1.30
CA LEU A 172 17.34 3.29 -1.38
C LEU A 172 17.16 4.45 -0.39
N TYR A 173 17.47 4.23 0.88
CA TYR A 173 17.26 5.25 1.93
C TYR A 173 18.11 6.49 1.72
N MET A 174 19.39 6.34 1.36
CA MET A 174 20.28 7.46 1.08
C MET A 174 19.80 8.27 -0.12
N LEU A 175 19.44 7.61 -1.22
CA LEU A 175 19.00 8.29 -2.44
C LEU A 175 17.65 8.98 -2.26
N VAL A 176 16.73 8.41 -1.46
CA VAL A 176 15.50 9.10 -1.08
C VAL A 176 15.81 10.36 -0.29
N ALA A 177 16.70 10.30 0.69
CA ALA A 177 17.11 11.47 1.45
C ALA A 177 17.73 12.55 0.54
N MET A 178 18.62 12.17 -0.36
CA MET A 178 19.21 13.08 -1.33
C MET A 178 18.12 13.79 -2.16
N CYS A 179 17.16 13.07 -2.71
CA CYS A 179 16.09 13.65 -3.52
C CYS A 179 15.23 14.65 -2.74
N LEU A 180 14.89 14.33 -1.49
CA LEU A 180 14.00 15.17 -0.67
C LEU A 180 14.66 16.51 -0.26
N PHE A 181 15.96 16.53 -0.09
CA PHE A 181 16.72 17.72 0.36
C PHE A 181 17.57 18.36 -0.74
N ALA A 182 17.45 17.93 -2.00
CA ALA A 182 18.23 18.47 -3.13
C ALA A 182 18.14 19.99 -3.28
N HIS A 183 16.97 20.58 -3.00
CA HIS A 183 16.73 22.02 -3.13
C HIS A 183 17.15 22.86 -1.91
N TYR A 184 17.64 22.22 -0.85
CA TYR A 184 18.16 22.95 0.31
C TYR A 184 19.50 23.61 -0.03
N PRO A 185 19.87 24.73 0.67
CA PRO A 185 21.16 25.38 0.44
C PRO A 185 22.33 24.41 0.58
N ALA A 186 23.29 24.44 -0.34
CA ALA A 186 24.44 23.53 -0.38
C ALA A 186 25.19 23.44 0.96
N ALA A 187 25.30 24.55 1.69
CA ALA A 187 25.98 24.60 2.98
C ALA A 187 25.30 23.74 4.09
N THR A 188 24.01 23.43 3.93
CA THR A 188 23.22 22.75 5.00
C THR A 188 22.60 21.44 4.55
N ARG A 189 22.41 21.23 3.25
CA ARG A 189 21.63 20.09 2.72
C ARG A 189 22.18 18.73 3.16
N LEU A 190 23.51 18.56 3.20
CA LEU A 190 24.10 17.29 3.66
C LEU A 190 23.73 16.94 5.09
N SER A 191 23.66 17.93 5.99
CA SER A 191 23.22 17.73 7.36
C SER A 191 21.77 17.17 7.42
N TYR A 192 20.88 17.72 6.59
CA TYR A 192 19.50 17.22 6.51
C TYR A 192 19.44 15.82 5.89
N VAL A 193 20.16 15.58 4.82
CA VAL A 193 20.25 14.26 4.16
C VAL A 193 20.71 13.19 5.16
N LEU A 194 21.79 13.44 5.87
CA LEU A 194 22.35 12.48 6.84
C LEU A 194 21.43 12.22 8.03
N ARG A 195 20.79 13.27 8.58
CA ARG A 195 19.81 13.13 9.66
C ARG A 195 18.59 12.30 9.22
N PHE A 196 18.08 12.58 8.02
CA PHE A 196 16.95 11.87 7.46
C PHE A 196 17.30 10.41 7.15
N TYR A 197 18.45 10.17 6.48
CA TYR A 197 18.97 8.83 6.25
C TYR A 197 19.09 8.04 7.56
N HIS A 198 19.66 8.63 8.60
CA HIS A 198 19.76 7.99 9.90
C HIS A 198 18.37 7.63 10.44
N ALA A 199 17.40 8.55 10.42
CA ALA A 199 16.07 8.30 10.96
C ALA A 199 15.32 7.19 10.21
N VAL A 200 15.40 7.15 8.87
CA VAL A 200 14.75 6.10 8.06
C VAL A 200 15.46 4.76 8.23
N SER A 201 16.79 4.73 8.13
CA SER A 201 17.57 3.49 8.17
C SER A 201 17.66 2.84 9.55
N THR A 202 17.30 3.57 10.61
CA THR A 202 17.13 3.07 11.98
C THR A 202 15.66 2.92 12.39
N PHE A 203 14.74 2.93 11.43
CA PHE A 203 13.30 2.69 11.61
C PHE A 203 12.56 3.68 12.52
N LYS A 204 13.09 4.89 12.73
CA LYS A 204 12.43 5.95 13.52
C LYS A 204 11.27 6.59 12.78
N ILE A 205 11.30 6.56 11.44
CA ILE A 205 10.23 7.04 10.57
C ILE A 205 9.98 6.03 9.44
N SER A 206 8.75 5.98 8.95
CA SER A 206 8.36 5.24 7.75
C SER A 206 7.99 6.21 6.64
N LEU A 207 8.09 5.76 5.39
CA LEU A 207 7.82 6.59 4.22
C LEU A 207 6.67 6.02 3.39
N PRO A 208 5.88 6.88 2.72
CA PRO A 208 4.82 6.42 1.84
C PRO A 208 5.37 5.70 0.61
N THR A 209 4.59 4.75 0.10
CA THR A 209 4.98 3.89 -1.03
C THR A 209 5.52 4.65 -2.25
N PRO A 210 4.90 5.74 -2.75
CA PRO A 210 5.40 6.44 -3.93
C PRO A 210 6.77 7.10 -3.71
N ILE A 211 7.05 7.60 -2.51
CA ILE A 211 8.36 8.15 -2.15
C ILE A 211 9.42 7.06 -2.16
N MET A 212 9.18 5.94 -1.45
CA MET A 212 10.12 4.84 -1.37
C MET A 212 10.39 4.17 -2.73
N SER A 213 9.38 4.04 -3.58
CA SER A 213 9.52 3.35 -4.86
C SER A 213 9.91 4.26 -6.02
N GLY A 214 9.70 5.60 -5.92
CA GLY A 214 9.68 6.47 -7.07
C GLY A 214 10.58 7.70 -7.06
N VAL A 215 10.84 8.35 -5.91
CA VAL A 215 11.40 9.70 -5.88
C VAL A 215 12.79 9.82 -6.56
N ARG A 216 13.60 8.77 -6.52
CA ARG A 216 14.93 8.71 -7.17
C ARG A 216 14.88 8.21 -8.62
N THR A 217 13.69 7.95 -9.15
CA THR A 217 13.45 7.48 -10.53
C THR A 217 12.79 8.58 -11.36
N PRO A 218 12.63 8.41 -12.69
CA PRO A 218 11.91 9.37 -13.52
C PRO A 218 10.41 9.56 -13.18
N SER A 219 9.87 8.86 -12.17
CA SER A 219 8.49 9.05 -11.70
C SER A 219 8.26 10.46 -11.14
N ARG A 220 7.05 11.03 -11.35
CA ARG A 220 6.69 12.37 -10.88
C ARG A 220 5.41 12.43 -10.05
N GLN A 221 4.74 11.29 -9.82
CA GLN A 221 3.56 11.19 -8.97
C GLN A 221 3.95 10.55 -7.63
N PHE A 222 3.82 11.32 -6.53
CA PHE A 222 4.25 10.90 -5.18
C PHE A 222 3.12 10.87 -4.15
N SER A 223 1.89 11.25 -4.52
CA SER A 223 0.73 11.11 -3.64
C SER A 223 0.36 9.64 -3.48
N SER A 224 0.36 9.15 -2.24
CA SER A 224 0.00 7.76 -1.94
C SER A 224 -1.50 7.52 -2.08
N CYS A 225 -2.30 8.52 -1.69
CA CYS A 225 -3.75 8.48 -1.70
C CYS A 225 -4.30 9.75 -2.34
N VAL A 226 -5.39 9.60 -3.09
CA VAL A 226 -6.13 10.68 -3.73
C VAL A 226 -7.59 10.58 -3.34
N LEU A 227 -8.17 11.68 -2.91
CA LEU A 227 -9.59 11.79 -2.60
C LEU A 227 -10.34 12.40 -3.79
N ILE A 228 -11.47 11.82 -4.13
CA ILE A 228 -12.32 12.26 -5.23
C ILE A 228 -13.74 12.47 -4.69
N GLU A 229 -14.27 13.68 -4.87
CA GLU A 229 -15.68 13.98 -4.63
C GLU A 229 -16.46 13.65 -5.89
N CYS A 230 -17.48 12.80 -5.77
CA CYS A 230 -18.37 12.43 -6.85
C CYS A 230 -19.72 13.10 -6.69
N GLY A 231 -20.08 13.97 -7.62
CA GLY A 231 -21.41 14.58 -7.69
C GLY A 231 -22.47 13.63 -8.24
N ASP A 232 -23.73 14.13 -8.29
CA ASP A 232 -24.92 13.36 -8.68
C ASP A 232 -25.23 13.42 -10.19
N SER A 233 -24.37 14.00 -11.03
CA SER A 233 -24.55 14.04 -12.48
C SER A 233 -23.75 12.95 -13.19
N LEU A 234 -24.21 12.51 -14.37
CA LEU A 234 -23.47 11.57 -15.21
C LEU A 234 -22.08 12.09 -15.59
N ASP A 235 -21.94 13.39 -15.82
CA ASP A 235 -20.64 14.01 -16.12
C ASP A 235 -19.67 13.89 -14.93
N SER A 236 -20.15 14.16 -13.72
CA SER A 236 -19.34 13.99 -12.50
C SER A 236 -18.97 12.52 -12.25
N ILE A 237 -19.90 11.60 -12.45
CA ILE A 237 -19.67 10.16 -12.30
C ILE A 237 -18.61 9.67 -13.31
N ASN A 238 -18.72 10.07 -14.57
CA ASN A 238 -17.76 9.72 -15.61
C ASN A 238 -16.40 10.36 -15.37
N ALA A 239 -16.36 11.62 -14.95
CA ALA A 239 -15.11 12.31 -14.57
C ALA A 239 -14.42 11.58 -13.40
N THR A 240 -15.19 11.13 -12.39
CA THR A 240 -14.72 10.33 -11.28
C THR A 240 -14.08 9.02 -11.76
N ALA A 241 -14.75 8.25 -12.62
CA ALA A 241 -14.21 7.01 -13.18
C ALA A 241 -12.92 7.25 -13.98
N SER A 242 -12.86 8.32 -14.77
CA SER A 242 -11.67 8.73 -15.53
C SER A 242 -10.50 9.11 -14.61
N ALA A 243 -10.77 9.84 -13.54
CA ALA A 243 -9.76 10.20 -12.54
C ALA A 243 -9.22 8.96 -11.82
N ILE A 244 -10.10 8.02 -11.42
CA ILE A 244 -9.73 6.75 -10.80
C ILE A 244 -8.69 6.02 -11.66
N VAL A 245 -8.97 5.80 -12.94
CA VAL A 245 -8.06 5.10 -13.87
C VAL A 245 -6.70 5.76 -13.92
N LYS A 246 -6.67 7.09 -14.08
CA LYS A 246 -5.42 7.87 -14.17
C LYS A 246 -4.57 7.76 -12.89
N TYR A 247 -5.18 7.96 -11.72
CA TYR A 247 -4.44 7.93 -10.46
C TYR A 247 -4.01 6.52 -10.06
N VAL A 248 -4.85 5.49 -10.28
CA VAL A 248 -4.48 4.09 -10.01
C VAL A 248 -3.28 3.68 -10.87
N SER A 249 -3.27 4.02 -12.16
CA SER A 249 -2.14 3.73 -13.05
C SER A 249 -0.82 4.36 -12.58
N GLN A 250 -0.90 5.47 -11.83
CA GLN A 250 0.24 6.18 -11.25
C GLN A 250 0.50 5.84 -9.77
N ARG A 251 0.04 4.68 -9.28
CA ARG A 251 0.33 4.11 -7.95
C ARG A 251 -0.44 4.69 -6.77
N ALA A 252 -1.46 5.52 -6.97
CA ALA A 252 -2.29 6.04 -5.90
C ALA A 252 -3.38 5.04 -5.47
N GLY A 253 -3.68 5.01 -4.17
CA GLY A 253 -4.94 4.49 -3.63
C GLY A 253 -6.02 5.56 -3.73
N ILE A 254 -7.29 5.16 -3.83
CA ILE A 254 -8.39 6.09 -4.09
C ILE A 254 -9.39 6.07 -2.94
N GLY A 255 -9.74 7.25 -2.43
CA GLY A 255 -10.93 7.48 -1.63
C GLY A 255 -11.98 8.19 -2.48
N ILE A 256 -13.21 7.69 -2.51
CA ILE A 256 -14.30 8.23 -3.31
C ILE A 256 -15.43 8.63 -2.36
N ASN A 257 -15.73 9.91 -2.23
CA ASN A 257 -16.96 10.34 -1.59
C ASN A 257 -18.08 10.30 -2.63
N ALA A 258 -18.90 9.25 -2.63
CA ALA A 258 -19.97 9.02 -3.59
C ALA A 258 -21.37 8.98 -2.94
N GLY A 259 -21.45 9.45 -1.71
CA GLY A 259 -22.70 9.49 -0.95
C GLY A 259 -23.72 10.53 -1.47
N ARG A 260 -23.31 11.41 -2.39
CA ARG A 260 -24.21 12.38 -3.03
C ARG A 260 -25.07 11.75 -4.14
N ILE A 261 -24.71 10.60 -4.67
CA ILE A 261 -25.48 9.94 -5.74
C ILE A 261 -26.89 9.63 -5.22
N ARG A 262 -27.89 10.06 -5.96
CA ARG A 262 -29.30 9.88 -5.58
C ARG A 262 -29.71 8.42 -5.48
N ALA A 263 -30.65 8.14 -4.59
CA ALA A 263 -31.13 6.80 -4.35
C ALA A 263 -31.98 6.25 -5.52
N ILE A 264 -32.07 4.92 -5.59
CA ILE A 264 -32.94 4.21 -6.53
C ILE A 264 -34.37 4.77 -6.51
N GLY A 265 -35.00 4.93 -7.68
CA GLY A 265 -36.33 5.47 -7.83
C GLY A 265 -36.44 6.98 -7.70
N SER A 266 -35.33 7.71 -7.47
CA SER A 266 -35.35 9.18 -7.56
C SER A 266 -35.63 9.65 -8.99
N PRO A 267 -36.37 10.75 -9.19
CA PRO A 267 -36.75 11.22 -10.51
C PRO A 267 -35.51 11.69 -11.31
N ILE A 268 -35.50 11.39 -12.61
CA ILE A 268 -34.57 11.93 -13.60
C ILE A 268 -35.36 12.46 -14.80
N ARG A 269 -34.76 13.38 -15.59
CA ARG A 269 -35.40 14.01 -16.74
C ARG A 269 -36.77 14.59 -16.41
N ASN A 270 -36.86 15.38 -15.35
CA ASN A 270 -38.12 15.97 -14.87
C ASN A 270 -39.24 14.94 -14.58
N GLY A 271 -38.88 13.74 -14.16
CA GLY A 271 -39.82 12.67 -13.80
C GLY A 271 -40.15 11.69 -14.93
N GLU A 272 -39.62 11.86 -16.14
CA GLU A 272 -39.81 10.89 -17.24
C GLU A 272 -39.24 9.50 -16.96
N ALA A 273 -38.22 9.41 -16.10
CA ALA A 273 -37.60 8.15 -15.74
C ALA A 273 -37.16 8.15 -14.28
N GLN A 274 -36.76 6.97 -13.79
CA GLN A 274 -36.30 6.76 -12.42
C GLN A 274 -34.84 6.36 -12.41
N HIS A 275 -34.11 6.84 -11.41
CA HIS A 275 -32.70 6.51 -11.18
C HIS A 275 -32.54 5.04 -10.75
N THR A 276 -31.47 4.40 -11.22
CA THR A 276 -31.17 2.97 -10.96
C THR A 276 -30.47 2.72 -9.62
N GLY A 277 -30.17 3.78 -8.85
CA GLY A 277 -29.52 3.70 -7.54
C GLY A 277 -27.99 3.75 -7.60
N CYS A 278 -27.36 3.60 -6.44
CA CYS A 278 -25.92 3.74 -6.28
C CYS A 278 -25.14 2.53 -6.81
N ILE A 279 -25.69 1.31 -6.70
CA ILE A 279 -24.96 0.06 -6.98
C ILE A 279 -24.38 -0.04 -8.39
N PRO A 280 -25.12 0.30 -9.47
CA PRO A 280 -24.57 0.27 -10.84
C PRO A 280 -23.34 1.19 -11.01
N PHE A 281 -23.36 2.38 -10.40
CA PHE A 281 -22.26 3.34 -10.46
C PHE A 281 -21.06 2.89 -9.61
N TYR A 282 -21.30 2.28 -8.46
CA TYR A 282 -20.21 1.70 -7.67
C TYR A 282 -19.54 0.51 -8.40
N LYS A 283 -20.29 -0.28 -9.18
CA LYS A 283 -19.72 -1.29 -10.11
C LYS A 283 -18.85 -0.64 -11.18
N HIS A 284 -19.30 0.47 -11.75
CA HIS A 284 -18.51 1.24 -12.71
C HIS A 284 -17.18 1.72 -12.09
N PHE A 285 -17.21 2.26 -10.89
CA PHE A 285 -15.99 2.64 -10.15
C PHE A 285 -15.10 1.43 -9.83
N GLN A 286 -15.69 0.30 -9.42
CA GLN A 286 -14.93 -0.94 -9.21
C GLN A 286 -14.18 -1.37 -10.47
N THR A 287 -14.83 -1.31 -11.62
CA THR A 287 -14.21 -1.64 -12.91
C THR A 287 -13.07 -0.67 -13.23
N ALA A 288 -13.28 0.64 -13.04
CA ALA A 288 -12.24 1.65 -13.20
C ALA A 288 -11.02 1.42 -12.30
N VAL A 289 -11.25 1.00 -11.04
CA VAL A 289 -10.18 0.65 -10.10
C VAL A 289 -9.39 -0.59 -10.53
N LYS A 290 -10.07 -1.58 -11.10
CA LYS A 290 -9.48 -2.90 -11.42
C LYS A 290 -8.86 -3.00 -12.80
N CYS A 291 -9.18 -2.10 -13.72
CA CYS A 291 -8.62 -2.12 -15.08
C CYS A 291 -7.13 -1.76 -15.13
N CYS A 292 -6.59 -1.11 -14.09
CA CYS A 292 -5.18 -0.76 -14.00
C CYS A 292 -4.52 -1.36 -12.75
N SER A 293 -3.21 -1.61 -12.86
CA SER A 293 -2.36 -1.94 -11.71
C SER A 293 -1.54 -0.74 -11.26
N GLN A 294 -1.24 -0.66 -9.97
CA GLN A 294 -0.36 0.37 -9.42
C GLN A 294 1.10 0.12 -9.85
N GLY A 295 1.47 0.63 -11.03
CA GLY A 295 2.82 0.49 -11.57
C GLY A 295 3.25 -0.96 -11.83
N GLY A 296 2.33 -1.86 -12.14
CA GLY A 296 2.60 -3.28 -12.40
C GLY A 296 2.92 -4.12 -11.16
N VAL A 297 2.73 -3.58 -9.93
CA VAL A 297 3.15 -4.24 -8.68
C VAL A 297 1.98 -4.57 -7.77
N ARG A 298 0.98 -3.70 -7.70
CA ARG A 298 -0.24 -3.85 -6.86
C ARG A 298 -1.47 -3.69 -7.72
N GLY A 299 -2.52 -4.46 -7.43
CA GLY A 299 -3.85 -4.17 -7.96
C GLY A 299 -4.36 -2.83 -7.45
N GLY A 300 -5.22 -2.15 -8.22
CA GLY A 300 -5.91 -0.95 -7.78
C GLY A 300 -6.74 -1.21 -6.52
N ALA A 301 -6.79 -0.22 -5.62
CA ALA A 301 -7.57 -0.25 -4.40
C ALA A 301 -8.32 1.07 -4.22
N ALA A 302 -9.60 0.98 -3.81
CA ALA A 302 -10.41 2.16 -3.50
C ALA A 302 -11.34 1.87 -2.32
N THR A 303 -11.65 2.94 -1.58
CA THR A 303 -12.70 2.98 -0.57
C THR A 303 -13.79 3.97 -0.99
N VAL A 304 -15.03 3.53 -1.00
CA VAL A 304 -16.19 4.37 -1.29
C VAL A 304 -16.86 4.78 0.02
N PHE A 305 -17.09 6.08 0.18
CA PHE A 305 -17.74 6.67 1.35
C PHE A 305 -19.15 7.09 1.05
N TYR A 306 -20.06 6.86 2.00
CA TYR A 306 -21.48 7.28 1.95
C TYR A 306 -22.01 7.50 3.37
N PRO A 307 -23.00 8.41 3.55
CA PRO A 307 -23.59 8.68 4.86
C PRO A 307 -24.50 7.54 5.32
N LEU A 308 -24.54 7.30 6.65
CA LEU A 308 -25.39 6.29 7.27
C LEU A 308 -26.89 6.56 7.02
N TRP A 309 -27.26 7.81 6.86
CA TRP A 309 -28.64 8.24 6.59
C TRP A 309 -29.03 8.20 5.10
N HIS A 310 -28.20 7.64 4.22
CA HIS A 310 -28.54 7.44 2.81
C HIS A 310 -29.68 6.43 2.63
N LEU A 311 -30.65 6.71 1.75
CA LEU A 311 -31.87 5.91 1.57
C LEU A 311 -31.57 4.45 1.16
N GLU A 312 -30.45 4.18 0.51
CA GLU A 312 -30.01 2.82 0.11
C GLU A 312 -29.05 2.18 1.10
N VAL A 313 -28.81 2.73 2.29
CA VAL A 313 -27.74 2.30 3.20
C VAL A 313 -27.77 0.80 3.53
N GLU A 314 -28.94 0.20 3.71
CA GLU A 314 -29.08 -1.23 3.98
C GLU A 314 -28.45 -2.08 2.85
N SER A 315 -28.69 -1.69 1.59
CA SER A 315 -28.09 -2.34 0.42
C SER A 315 -26.60 -2.04 0.28
N LEU A 316 -26.17 -0.84 0.66
CA LEU A 316 -24.77 -0.41 0.59
C LEU A 316 -23.91 -1.10 1.67
N LEU A 317 -24.44 -1.36 2.85
CA LEU A 317 -23.73 -2.05 3.93
C LEU A 317 -23.36 -3.51 3.56
N VAL A 318 -24.15 -4.16 2.73
CA VAL A 318 -23.97 -5.58 2.36
C VAL A 318 -23.20 -5.79 1.06
N LEU A 319 -22.71 -4.72 0.41
CA LEU A 319 -22.03 -4.79 -0.90
C LEU A 319 -20.85 -5.75 -0.95
N LYS A 320 -20.13 -5.93 0.15
CA LYS A 320 -18.90 -6.72 0.21
C LYS A 320 -19.10 -8.16 0.68
N ASN A 321 -20.24 -8.49 1.24
CA ASN A 321 -20.46 -9.83 1.79
C ASN A 321 -20.57 -10.90 0.69
N ASN A 322 -20.43 -12.18 1.09
CA ASN A 322 -20.50 -13.33 0.17
C ASN A 322 -21.92 -13.88 -0.01
N ARG A 323 -22.94 -13.21 0.55
CA ARG A 323 -24.34 -13.64 0.47
C ARG A 323 -25.06 -12.89 -0.65
N GLY A 324 -26.13 -13.47 -1.17
CA GLY A 324 -26.95 -12.87 -2.20
C GLY A 324 -26.36 -12.97 -3.61
N VAL A 325 -27.08 -12.36 -4.56
CA VAL A 325 -26.72 -12.42 -6.00
C VAL A 325 -25.63 -11.40 -6.34
N GLU A 326 -24.79 -11.74 -7.32
CA GLU A 326 -23.67 -10.91 -7.73
C GLU A 326 -24.07 -9.53 -8.27
N GLU A 327 -25.26 -9.43 -8.88
CA GLU A 327 -25.81 -8.18 -9.38
C GLU A 327 -25.93 -7.10 -8.31
N ASN A 328 -26.13 -7.49 -7.05
CA ASN A 328 -26.31 -6.60 -5.91
C ASN A 328 -25.04 -6.50 -5.04
N ARG A 329 -23.88 -6.87 -5.57
CA ARG A 329 -22.61 -6.87 -4.84
C ARG A 329 -21.51 -6.13 -5.59
N VAL A 330 -20.64 -5.47 -4.82
CA VAL A 330 -19.45 -4.75 -5.31
C VAL A 330 -18.29 -5.10 -4.35
N ARG A 331 -17.72 -6.31 -4.50
CA ARG A 331 -16.85 -6.95 -3.49
C ARG A 331 -15.41 -6.48 -3.52
N HIS A 332 -14.97 -5.90 -4.63
CA HIS A 332 -13.54 -5.59 -4.83
C HIS A 332 -13.15 -4.14 -4.49
N MET A 333 -14.03 -3.43 -3.79
CA MET A 333 -13.71 -2.16 -3.12
C MET A 333 -13.93 -2.27 -1.62
N ASP A 334 -13.42 -1.32 -0.87
CA ASP A 334 -13.70 -1.14 0.54
C ASP A 334 -14.74 -0.03 0.72
N TYR A 335 -15.37 0.06 1.88
CA TYR A 335 -16.42 1.02 2.16
C TYR A 335 -16.17 1.77 3.45
N GLY A 336 -16.60 3.04 3.49
CA GLY A 336 -16.57 3.88 4.67
C GLY A 336 -17.97 4.46 4.92
N VAL A 337 -18.52 4.21 6.09
CA VAL A 337 -19.79 4.76 6.54
C VAL A 337 -19.52 6.05 7.28
N GLN A 338 -20.15 7.13 6.83
CA GLN A 338 -20.01 8.47 7.42
C GLN A 338 -21.11 8.68 8.45
N LEU A 339 -20.70 9.06 9.64
CA LEU A 339 -21.58 9.34 10.78
C LEU A 339 -21.26 10.71 11.37
N ASN A 340 -22.24 11.26 12.10
CA ASN A 340 -22.06 12.42 12.94
C ASN A 340 -22.70 12.20 14.31
N LYS A 341 -22.63 13.18 15.18
CA LYS A 341 -23.17 13.16 16.55
C LYS A 341 -24.66 12.75 16.58
N THR A 342 -25.48 13.24 15.64
CA THR A 342 -26.92 12.92 15.59
C THR A 342 -27.18 11.42 15.48
N MET A 343 -26.42 10.71 14.64
CA MET A 343 -26.58 9.27 14.46
C MET A 343 -26.31 8.50 15.77
N TYR A 344 -25.28 8.89 16.51
CA TYR A 344 -24.97 8.29 17.83
C TYR A 344 -26.03 8.66 18.89
N GLN A 345 -26.53 9.88 18.90
CA GLN A 345 -27.60 10.29 19.81
C GLN A 345 -28.87 9.46 19.60
N ARG A 346 -29.26 9.23 18.34
CA ARG A 346 -30.41 8.36 18.00
C ARG A 346 -30.21 6.92 18.50
N LEU A 347 -28.99 6.38 18.39
CA LEU A 347 -28.64 5.08 18.92
C LEU A 347 -28.78 5.01 20.46
N ILE A 348 -28.19 6.00 21.16
CA ILE A 348 -28.20 6.03 22.63
C ILE A 348 -29.63 6.22 23.17
N GLN A 349 -30.43 7.00 22.47
CA GLN A 349 -31.82 7.29 22.84
C GLN A 349 -32.83 6.23 22.35
N ASN A 350 -32.34 5.15 21.68
CA ASN A 350 -33.15 4.11 21.07
C ASN A 350 -34.25 4.67 20.17
N GLN A 351 -33.88 5.61 19.32
CA GLN A 351 -34.73 6.23 18.32
C GLN A 351 -34.49 5.67 16.92
N ASP A 352 -35.34 6.04 15.98
CA ASP A 352 -35.15 5.70 14.57
C ASP A 352 -34.13 6.62 13.91
N ILE A 353 -33.41 6.10 12.92
CA ILE A 353 -32.66 6.88 11.94
C ILE A 353 -33.51 6.97 10.68
N THR A 354 -33.80 8.19 10.26
CA THR A 354 -34.51 8.46 9.02
C THR A 354 -33.55 8.58 7.85
N LEU A 355 -33.80 7.80 6.82
CA LEU A 355 -33.00 7.72 5.61
C LEU A 355 -33.60 8.61 4.53
N PHE A 356 -32.74 9.32 3.81
CA PHE A 356 -33.11 10.22 2.73
C PHE A 356 -32.29 9.96 1.46
N SER A 357 -32.85 10.30 0.29
CA SER A 357 -32.05 10.49 -0.91
C SER A 357 -31.37 11.86 -0.84
N PRO A 358 -30.04 11.97 -0.98
CA PRO A 358 -29.34 13.26 -0.92
C PRO A 358 -29.84 14.27 -1.95
N HIS A 359 -30.36 13.79 -3.07
CA HIS A 359 -30.99 14.62 -4.10
C HIS A 359 -32.21 15.38 -3.59
N ASP A 360 -33.00 14.77 -2.72
CA ASP A 360 -34.24 15.35 -2.20
C ASP A 360 -34.01 16.34 -1.04
N VAL A 361 -32.80 16.25 -0.42
CA VAL A 361 -32.38 17.06 0.74
C VAL A 361 -30.93 17.58 0.57
N PRO A 362 -30.65 18.37 -0.49
CA PRO A 362 -29.26 18.75 -0.83
C PRO A 362 -28.59 19.61 0.23
N ASP A 363 -29.32 20.50 0.92
CA ASP A 363 -28.80 21.32 2.01
C ASP A 363 -28.54 20.53 3.28
N LEU A 364 -29.28 19.45 3.54
CA LEU A 364 -28.95 18.49 4.61
C LEU A 364 -27.61 17.78 4.32
N TYR A 365 -27.38 17.39 3.07
CA TYR A 365 -26.13 16.78 2.67
C TYR A 365 -24.93 17.74 2.86
N GLU A 366 -25.07 19.01 2.49
CA GLU A 366 -24.03 20.02 2.72
C GLU A 366 -23.79 20.25 4.23
N ALA A 367 -24.86 20.41 5.02
CA ALA A 367 -24.76 20.62 6.46
C ALA A 367 -24.12 19.44 7.18
N PHE A 368 -24.31 18.21 6.69
CA PHE A 368 -23.70 17.00 7.27
C PHE A 368 -22.18 17.08 7.40
N PHE A 369 -21.52 17.73 6.46
CA PHE A 369 -20.08 17.92 6.46
C PHE A 369 -19.63 19.25 7.07
N ALA A 370 -20.45 20.30 6.96
CA ALA A 370 -20.02 21.65 7.26
C ALA A 370 -20.51 22.18 8.61
N ASP A 371 -21.71 21.81 9.07
CA ASP A 371 -22.37 22.42 10.22
C ASP A 371 -23.29 21.44 10.95
N GLN A 372 -22.84 20.91 12.06
CA GLN A 372 -23.59 19.95 12.87
C GLN A 372 -24.90 20.51 13.43
N ALA A 373 -24.94 21.77 13.85
CA ALA A 373 -26.16 22.36 14.41
C ALA A 373 -27.23 22.57 13.33
N ARG A 374 -26.80 23.03 12.15
CA ARG A 374 -27.70 23.16 11.00
C ARG A 374 -28.18 21.79 10.52
N PHE A 375 -27.33 20.78 10.52
CA PHE A 375 -27.72 19.41 10.20
C PHE A 375 -28.84 18.92 11.12
N GLU A 376 -28.72 19.09 12.43
CA GLU A 376 -29.75 18.68 13.41
C GLU A 376 -31.10 19.36 13.12
N GLN A 377 -31.09 20.64 12.82
CA GLN A 377 -32.31 21.41 12.47
C GLN A 377 -32.95 20.91 11.19
N LEU A 378 -32.19 20.79 10.12
CA LEU A 378 -32.67 20.32 8.81
C LEU A 378 -33.13 18.87 8.88
N TYR A 379 -32.46 18.03 9.60
CA TYR A 379 -32.80 16.62 9.76
C TYR A 379 -34.17 16.47 10.41
N ALA A 380 -34.45 17.19 11.51
CA ALA A 380 -35.78 17.20 12.15
C ALA A 380 -36.85 17.82 11.26
N GLN A 381 -36.54 18.86 10.49
CA GLN A 381 -37.46 19.49 9.55
C GLN A 381 -37.87 18.49 8.45
N TYR A 382 -36.91 17.80 7.83
CA TYR A 382 -37.20 16.83 6.78
C TYR A 382 -37.86 15.54 7.31
N GLU A 383 -37.60 15.16 8.55
CA GLU A 383 -38.35 14.09 9.21
C GLU A 383 -39.87 14.43 9.33
N ALA A 384 -40.18 15.67 9.63
CA ALA A 384 -41.58 16.13 9.78
C ALA A 384 -42.28 16.36 8.44
N ASP A 385 -41.56 16.59 7.35
CA ASP A 385 -42.12 16.92 6.04
C ASP A 385 -42.67 15.67 5.32
N PRO A 386 -44.03 15.56 5.15
CA PRO A 386 -44.59 14.38 4.49
C PRO A 386 -44.34 14.33 2.97
N SER A 387 -43.90 15.41 2.35
CA SER A 387 -43.64 15.48 0.91
C SER A 387 -42.29 14.83 0.54
N ILE A 388 -41.39 14.70 1.49
CA ILE A 388 -40.03 14.13 1.27
C ILE A 388 -40.09 12.60 1.39
N ARG A 389 -39.55 11.93 0.36
CA ARG A 389 -39.40 10.47 0.35
C ARG A 389 -38.37 10.06 1.37
N LYS A 390 -38.73 9.20 2.31
CA LYS A 390 -37.90 8.77 3.42
C LYS A 390 -38.24 7.36 3.90
N LYS A 391 -37.39 6.78 4.67
CA LYS A 391 -37.59 5.50 5.39
C LYS A 391 -37.00 5.64 6.79
N ALA A 392 -37.74 5.27 7.82
CA ALA A 392 -37.21 5.20 9.19
C ALA A 392 -36.81 3.76 9.52
N ILE A 393 -35.69 3.60 10.22
CA ILE A 393 -35.17 2.31 10.70
C ILE A 393 -34.70 2.49 12.13
N PRO A 394 -35.01 1.58 13.07
CA PRO A 394 -34.48 1.61 14.42
C PRO A 394 -32.93 1.74 14.39
N ALA A 395 -32.38 2.73 15.10
CA ALA A 395 -30.93 2.95 15.11
C ALA A 395 -30.16 1.70 15.56
N LEU A 396 -30.67 0.96 16.54
CA LEU A 396 -30.06 -0.27 17.03
C LEU A 396 -29.96 -1.35 15.93
N GLU A 397 -30.98 -1.48 15.09
CA GLU A 397 -30.99 -2.43 13.96
C GLU A 397 -29.97 -2.02 12.91
N LEU A 398 -29.94 -0.76 12.51
CA LEU A 398 -29.02 -0.25 11.49
C LEU A 398 -27.55 -0.32 11.93
N PHE A 399 -27.26 0.09 13.16
CA PHE A 399 -25.90 -0.05 13.73
C PHE A 399 -25.52 -1.51 13.91
N GLY A 400 -26.46 -2.38 14.31
CA GLY A 400 -26.26 -3.83 14.39
C GLY A 400 -25.85 -4.43 13.05
N LEU A 401 -26.58 -4.11 11.98
CA LEU A 401 -26.23 -4.54 10.62
C LEU A 401 -24.84 -4.04 10.19
N MET A 402 -24.55 -2.75 10.42
CA MET A 402 -23.25 -2.17 10.09
C MET A 402 -22.11 -2.88 10.82
N MET A 403 -22.25 -3.13 12.12
CA MET A 403 -21.21 -3.79 12.93
C MET A 403 -21.05 -5.26 12.57
N GLN A 404 -22.14 -5.96 12.26
CA GLN A 404 -22.10 -7.34 11.80
C GLN A 404 -21.37 -7.47 10.46
N GLU A 405 -21.67 -6.62 9.48
CA GLU A 405 -21.01 -6.64 8.17
C GLU A 405 -19.53 -6.22 8.29
N ARG A 406 -19.22 -5.27 9.18
CA ARG A 406 -17.84 -4.90 9.51
C ARG A 406 -17.05 -6.07 10.08
N ALA A 407 -17.63 -6.81 11.04
CA ALA A 407 -17.00 -7.99 11.63
C ALA A 407 -16.79 -9.11 10.59
N ASN A 408 -17.81 -9.37 9.77
CA ASN A 408 -17.77 -10.45 8.77
C ASN A 408 -16.82 -10.18 7.60
N THR A 409 -16.66 -8.92 7.19
CA THR A 409 -15.85 -8.55 6.02
C THR A 409 -14.50 -7.92 6.37
N GLY A 410 -14.38 -7.35 7.58
CA GLY A 410 -13.20 -6.61 8.04
C GLY A 410 -12.92 -5.32 7.25
N ARG A 411 -13.90 -4.81 6.46
CA ARG A 411 -13.66 -3.77 5.44
C ARG A 411 -14.71 -2.66 5.39
N ILE A 412 -15.38 -2.38 6.49
CA ILE A 412 -16.23 -1.21 6.65
C ILE A 412 -15.55 -0.26 7.63
N TYR A 413 -15.10 0.90 7.12
CA TYR A 413 -14.56 1.99 7.94
C TYR A 413 -15.69 2.83 8.53
N ILE A 414 -15.44 3.45 9.66
CA ILE A 414 -16.33 4.42 10.29
C ILE A 414 -15.66 5.77 10.22
N GLN A 415 -16.32 6.75 9.63
CA GLN A 415 -15.83 8.13 9.56
C GLN A 415 -16.79 9.06 10.31
N ASN A 416 -16.32 9.62 11.40
CA ASN A 416 -17.04 10.62 12.19
C ASN A 416 -16.75 12.00 11.59
N VAL A 417 -17.62 12.47 10.70
CA VAL A 417 -17.36 13.64 9.85
C VAL A 417 -17.20 14.94 10.66
N ASP A 418 -18.00 15.14 11.68
CA ASP A 418 -17.90 16.26 12.61
C ASP A 418 -16.57 16.26 13.40
N HIS A 419 -16.15 15.11 13.93
CA HIS A 419 -14.89 14.97 14.64
C HIS A 419 -13.68 15.11 13.70
N CYS A 420 -13.76 14.60 12.47
CA CYS A 420 -12.71 14.82 11.47
C CYS A 420 -12.46 16.31 11.21
N ASN A 421 -13.53 17.10 11.16
CA ASN A 421 -13.43 18.55 10.93
C ASN A 421 -12.93 19.31 12.18
N THR A 422 -13.45 18.97 13.37
CA THR A 422 -13.10 19.69 14.63
C THR A 422 -11.73 19.31 15.18
N HIS A 423 -11.20 18.15 14.85
CA HIS A 423 -9.90 17.65 15.32
C HIS A 423 -8.86 17.53 14.20
N SER A 424 -9.14 18.10 13.02
CA SER A 424 -8.18 18.16 11.93
C SER A 424 -6.95 18.98 12.30
N PRO A 425 -5.72 18.54 11.96
CA PRO A 425 -4.53 19.37 12.07
C PRO A 425 -4.44 20.44 10.97
N PHE A 426 -5.36 20.43 10.01
CA PHE A 426 -5.44 21.39 8.91
C PHE A 426 -6.52 22.44 9.23
N ASN A 427 -6.21 23.70 8.93
CA ASN A 427 -7.16 24.82 9.03
C ASN A 427 -8.00 24.94 7.75
#